data_8ee2e587ae1ff8c4de4bfb91a2fc4bdc
#
_entry.id   8ee2e587ae1ff8c4de4bfb91a2fc4bdc
#
_cell.length_a   1.000
_cell.length_b   1.000
_cell.length_c   1.000
_cell.angle_alpha   90.00
_cell.angle_beta   90.00
_cell.angle_gamma   90.00
#
_symmetry.space_group_name_H-M   'P 1'
#
loop_
_entity.id
_entity.type
_entity.pdbx_description
1 polymer ?
#
loop_
_entity_poly.entity_id
_entity_poly.type
_entity_poly.pdbx_seq_one_letter_code
_entity_poly.pdbx_strand_id
1 'polypeptide(L)'
;MLYLLADTDTMESARLLKDYLSKFIDLRDDEFNLYLLPVIKIRKFEKRELLTRAGEVENYFNFILKGLIRKYYKKGKDEINTQISLEGHIIHCQESFHSRKPSEYFVEAIEPSVVASVTYDDLEAVFAKSSRMEHMGRMVITHTMVLKDRWQMQLVKMTPRERFINFVTRNPELLQRVPQKYLASYLNIKPETFSRFKHLLRNHTKGTAIH
;
A
#
# COMPACT_ATOMS: atom_id res chain seq x y z
N MET A 1 -4.24 -14.22 31.40
CA MET A 1 -3.15 -13.44 31.98
C MET A 1 -1.95 -13.45 31.02
N LEU A 2 -2.12 -12.84 29.83
CA LEU A 2 -1.11 -12.75 28.74
C LEU A 2 -1.19 -11.38 28.05
N TYR A 3 -1.53 -10.32 28.81
CA TYR A 3 -1.71 -8.96 28.32
C TYR A 3 -0.57 -8.00 28.75
N LEU A 4 0.58 -8.54 29.07
CA LEU A 4 1.72 -7.76 29.55
C LEU A 4 2.92 -8.07 28.64
N LEU A 5 3.07 -7.26 27.61
CA LEU A 5 4.27 -6.87 26.85
C LEU A 5 3.92 -6.54 25.39
N ALA A 6 2.82 -5.84 25.14
CA ALA A 6 2.70 -5.07 23.91
C ALA A 6 3.54 -3.81 24.14
N ASP A 7 4.70 -3.75 23.49
CA ASP A 7 5.56 -2.57 23.43
C ASP A 7 4.70 -1.36 23.01
N THR A 8 4.95 -0.18 23.59
CA THR A 8 4.15 1.05 23.33
C THR A 8 4.01 1.31 21.82
N ASP A 9 5.04 1.00 21.04
CA ASP A 9 5.07 1.02 19.58
C ASP A 9 4.01 0.10 18.95
N THR A 10 3.77 -1.06 19.52
CA THR A 10 2.78 -2.04 19.02
C THR A 10 1.35 -1.56 19.25
N MET A 11 1.09 -0.94 20.40
CA MET A 11 -0.23 -0.39 20.72
C MET A 11 -0.60 0.80 19.84
N GLU A 12 0.33 1.72 19.61
CA GLU A 12 0.15 2.87 18.71
C GLU A 12 -0.06 2.40 17.26
N SER A 13 0.73 1.42 16.84
CA SER A 13 0.63 0.78 15.54
C SER A 13 -0.74 0.11 15.32
N ALA A 14 -1.24 -0.62 16.31
CA ALA A 14 -2.54 -1.27 16.25
C ALA A 14 -3.68 -0.24 16.16
N ARG A 15 -3.54 0.92 16.80
CA ARG A 15 -4.51 2.02 16.73
C ARG A 15 -4.65 2.58 15.31
N LEU A 16 -3.55 2.81 14.60
CA LEU A 16 -3.60 3.30 13.21
C LEU A 16 -4.37 2.33 12.30
N LEU A 17 -4.17 1.03 12.46
CA LEU A 17 -4.94 0.03 11.72
C LEU A 17 -6.42 0.06 12.13
N LYS A 18 -6.74 0.16 13.42
CA LYS A 18 -8.12 0.26 13.90
C LYS A 18 -8.81 1.49 13.31
N ASP A 19 -8.16 2.67 13.35
CA ASP A 19 -8.69 3.91 12.79
C ASP A 19 -8.95 3.80 11.28
N TYR A 20 -8.09 3.07 10.57
CA TYR A 20 -8.32 2.76 9.15
C TYR A 20 -9.55 1.87 8.96
N LEU A 21 -9.67 0.79 9.72
CA LEU A 21 -10.78 -0.16 9.61
C LEU A 21 -12.12 0.45 10.05
N SER A 22 -12.08 1.38 11.00
CA SER A 22 -13.27 2.11 11.47
C SER A 22 -13.91 3.03 10.41
N LYS A 23 -13.23 3.26 9.29
CA LYS A 23 -13.81 3.94 8.12
C LYS A 23 -14.86 3.10 7.39
N PHE A 24 -14.90 1.79 7.62
CA PHE A 24 -15.76 0.83 6.91
C PHE A 24 -16.92 0.33 7.74
N ILE A 25 -16.72 0.21 9.05
CA ILE A 25 -17.76 -0.14 10.03
C ILE A 25 -17.48 0.61 11.33
N ASP A 26 -18.51 0.75 12.16
CA ASP A 26 -18.33 1.20 13.55
C ASP A 26 -17.64 0.07 14.35
N LEU A 27 -16.30 0.03 14.30
CA LEU A 27 -15.46 -1.00 14.90
C LEU A 27 -15.18 -0.66 16.37
N ARG A 28 -15.85 -1.36 17.29
CA ARG A 28 -15.69 -1.16 18.72
C ARG A 28 -14.35 -1.69 19.22
N ASP A 29 -13.88 -1.15 20.36
CA ASP A 29 -12.61 -1.56 20.97
C ASP A 29 -12.62 -3.03 21.41
N ASP A 30 -13.74 -3.51 21.96
CA ASP A 30 -13.89 -4.91 22.36
C ASP A 30 -13.81 -5.87 21.16
N GLU A 31 -14.41 -5.52 20.04
CA GLU A 31 -14.33 -6.32 18.80
C GLU A 31 -12.91 -6.34 18.23
N PHE A 32 -12.27 -5.18 18.16
CA PHE A 32 -10.87 -5.10 17.67
C PHE A 32 -9.93 -5.92 18.53
N ASN A 33 -10.04 -5.78 19.86
CA ASN A 33 -9.20 -6.48 20.83
C ASN A 33 -9.46 -7.99 20.85
N LEU A 34 -10.71 -8.42 20.62
CA LEU A 34 -11.08 -9.83 20.63
C LEU A 34 -10.69 -10.56 19.34
N TYR A 35 -10.92 -9.94 18.18
CA TYR A 35 -10.81 -10.63 16.89
C TYR A 35 -9.53 -10.30 16.14
N LEU A 36 -9.09 -9.05 16.13
CA LEU A 36 -8.02 -8.59 15.25
C LEU A 36 -6.67 -8.47 15.97
N LEU A 37 -6.64 -7.85 17.12
CA LEU A 37 -5.39 -7.62 17.85
C LEU A 37 -4.57 -8.91 18.09
N PRO A 38 -5.17 -10.06 18.43
CA PRO A 38 -4.42 -11.30 18.67
C PRO A 38 -3.75 -11.90 17.43
N VAL A 39 -4.22 -11.55 16.23
CA VAL A 39 -3.73 -12.11 14.96
C VAL A 39 -2.82 -11.13 14.19
N ILE A 40 -2.73 -9.88 14.64
CA ILE A 40 -1.85 -8.87 14.04
C ILE A 40 -0.40 -9.16 14.41
N LYS A 41 0.48 -9.20 13.39
CA LYS A 41 1.93 -9.33 13.53
C LYS A 41 2.61 -8.06 13.03
N ILE A 42 3.38 -7.41 13.88
CA ILE A 42 4.19 -6.26 13.47
C ILE A 42 5.48 -6.77 12.84
N ARG A 43 5.70 -6.43 11.57
CA ARG A 43 6.87 -6.84 10.79
C ARG A 43 7.65 -5.60 10.37
N LYS A 44 8.99 -5.66 10.48
CA LYS A 44 9.91 -4.59 10.08
C LYS A 44 10.69 -5.04 8.86
N PHE A 45 10.92 -4.13 7.94
CA PHE A 45 11.64 -4.38 6.70
C PHE A 45 12.64 -3.28 6.45
N GLU A 46 13.84 -3.66 6.10
CA GLU A 46 14.88 -2.74 5.67
C GLU A 46 14.66 -2.30 4.21
N LYS A 47 15.31 -1.22 3.82
CA LYS A 47 15.27 -0.73 2.43
C LYS A 47 15.70 -1.84 1.45
N ARG A 48 14.91 -2.08 0.41
CA ARG A 48 15.05 -3.14 -0.61
C ARG A 48 14.75 -4.55 -0.12
N GLU A 49 14.31 -4.71 1.11
CA GLU A 49 13.86 -5.99 1.58
C GLU A 49 12.50 -6.35 0.96
N LEU A 50 12.34 -7.63 0.63
CA LEU A 50 11.14 -8.15 -0.01
C LEU A 50 10.17 -8.67 1.04
N LEU A 51 8.93 -8.20 0.98
CA LEU A 51 7.81 -8.73 1.74
C LEU A 51 7.28 -10.02 1.09
N THR A 52 7.28 -10.03 -0.26
CA THR A 52 6.82 -11.16 -1.08
C THR A 52 7.67 -11.24 -2.34
N ARG A 53 8.07 -12.46 -2.73
CA ARG A 53 8.82 -12.74 -3.96
C ARG A 53 7.90 -13.32 -5.03
N ALA A 54 8.17 -12.98 -6.30
CA ALA A 54 7.53 -13.70 -7.40
C ALA A 54 7.86 -15.20 -7.33
N GLY A 55 6.88 -16.05 -7.58
CA GLY A 55 6.95 -17.50 -7.42
C GLY A 55 6.54 -18.02 -6.04
N GLU A 56 6.42 -17.15 -5.03
CA GLU A 56 5.89 -17.50 -3.70
C GLU A 56 4.39 -17.20 -3.60
N VAL A 57 3.67 -17.93 -2.77
CA VAL A 57 2.28 -17.60 -2.44
C VAL A 57 2.28 -16.46 -1.43
N GLU A 58 1.49 -15.41 -1.71
CA GLU A 58 1.30 -14.31 -0.75
C GLU A 58 0.52 -14.82 0.46
N ASN A 59 1.16 -14.77 1.61
CA ASN A 59 0.56 -15.27 2.85
C ASN A 59 0.06 -14.17 3.78
N TYR A 60 0.34 -12.90 3.47
CA TYR A 60 0.06 -11.80 4.38
C TYR A 60 -0.79 -10.71 3.75
N PHE A 61 -1.80 -10.29 4.49
CA PHE A 61 -2.48 -9.03 4.27
C PHE A 61 -1.73 -7.95 5.06
N ASN A 62 -1.14 -6.97 4.37
CA ASN A 62 -0.24 -6.00 4.97
C ASN A 62 -0.85 -4.60 4.96
N PHE A 63 -0.88 -3.95 6.12
CA PHE A 63 -1.20 -2.54 6.30
C PHE A 63 0.07 -1.78 6.69
N ILE A 64 0.42 -0.72 5.95
CA ILE A 64 1.65 0.04 6.17
C ILE A 64 1.44 1.01 7.34
N LEU A 65 2.22 0.82 8.40
CA LEU A 65 2.22 1.68 9.57
C LEU A 65 3.23 2.83 9.42
N LYS A 66 4.38 2.50 8.80
CA LYS A 66 5.46 3.45 8.54
C LYS A 66 6.22 3.03 7.29
N GLY A 67 6.65 4.01 6.49
CA GLY A 67 7.51 3.78 5.33
C GLY A 67 6.76 3.69 4.01
N LEU A 68 7.47 3.27 2.98
CA LEU A 68 7.02 3.20 1.59
C LEU A 68 7.31 1.84 1.01
N ILE A 69 6.31 1.24 0.38
CA ILE A 69 6.40 -0.09 -0.21
C ILE A 69 5.88 -0.04 -1.64
N ARG A 70 6.55 -0.73 -2.55
CA ARG A 70 6.14 -0.88 -3.95
C ARG A 70 5.76 -2.32 -4.27
N LYS A 71 4.87 -2.48 -5.24
CA LYS A 71 4.60 -3.74 -5.91
C LYS A 71 4.96 -3.61 -7.38
N TYR A 72 5.74 -4.55 -7.90
CA TYR A 72 6.18 -4.56 -9.29
C TYR A 72 6.30 -5.97 -9.83
N TYR A 73 6.32 -6.09 -11.15
CA TYR A 73 6.72 -7.31 -11.84
C TYR A 73 7.91 -7.05 -12.76
N LYS A 74 8.60 -8.09 -13.16
CA LYS A 74 9.74 -8.01 -14.10
C LYS A 74 9.29 -8.32 -15.51
N LYS A 75 9.63 -7.43 -16.45
CA LYS A 75 9.49 -7.63 -17.90
C LYS A 75 10.87 -7.54 -18.54
N GLY A 76 11.50 -8.70 -18.73
CA GLY A 76 12.92 -8.75 -19.12
C GLY A 76 13.80 -8.14 -18.01
N LYS A 77 14.52 -7.06 -18.37
CA LYS A 77 15.37 -6.31 -17.41
C LYS A 77 14.64 -5.18 -16.68
N ASP A 78 13.43 -4.86 -17.09
CA ASP A 78 12.67 -3.74 -16.56
C ASP A 78 11.78 -4.16 -15.38
N GLU A 79 11.70 -3.29 -14.37
CA GLU A 79 10.78 -3.41 -13.23
C GLU A 79 9.58 -2.50 -13.47
N ILE A 80 8.41 -3.09 -13.66
CA ILE A 80 7.17 -2.36 -13.92
C ILE A 80 6.38 -2.23 -12.62
N ASN A 81 6.33 -1.03 -12.08
CA ASN A 81 5.62 -0.75 -10.83
C ASN A 81 4.11 -0.66 -11.09
N THR A 82 3.34 -1.46 -10.35
CA THR A 82 1.87 -1.49 -10.42
C THR A 82 1.21 -0.83 -9.21
N GLN A 83 1.97 -0.66 -8.12
CA GLN A 83 1.50 0.01 -6.92
C GLN A 83 2.69 0.61 -6.17
N ILE A 84 2.49 1.81 -5.62
CA ILE A 84 3.36 2.45 -4.63
C ILE A 84 2.44 2.89 -3.51
N SER A 85 2.72 2.44 -2.30
CA SER A 85 1.87 2.67 -1.13
C SER A 85 2.69 3.25 0.02
N LEU A 86 2.09 4.18 0.73
CA LEU A 86 2.63 4.85 1.91
C LEU A 86 1.83 4.47 3.16
N GLU A 87 2.15 5.06 4.27
CA GLU A 87 1.48 4.87 5.55
C GLU A 87 -0.04 4.98 5.41
N GLY A 88 -0.78 4.14 6.10
CA GLY A 88 -2.25 4.10 6.05
C GLY A 88 -2.83 3.36 4.85
N HIS A 89 -2.00 2.73 4.00
CA HIS A 89 -2.46 1.95 2.86
C HIS A 89 -2.20 0.45 3.03
N ILE A 90 -3.02 -0.32 2.31
CA ILE A 90 -2.85 -1.77 2.19
C ILE A 90 -1.98 -2.09 0.98
N ILE A 91 -1.08 -3.06 1.14
CA ILE A 91 -0.27 -3.61 0.06
C ILE A 91 -0.07 -5.12 0.21
N HIS A 92 -0.41 -5.86 -0.82
CA HIS A 92 -0.16 -7.30 -0.95
C HIS A 92 -0.38 -7.74 -2.41
N CYS A 93 0.03 -8.94 -2.75
CA CYS A 93 -0.28 -9.55 -4.04
C CYS A 93 -1.70 -10.14 -3.99
N GLN A 94 -2.71 -9.33 -4.25
CA GLN A 94 -4.12 -9.64 -4.05
C GLN A 94 -4.57 -10.92 -4.74
N GLU A 95 -4.20 -11.12 -6.02
CA GLU A 95 -4.52 -12.34 -6.76
C GLU A 95 -3.95 -13.56 -6.04
N SER A 96 -2.65 -13.56 -5.72
CA SER A 96 -1.99 -14.66 -5.04
C SER A 96 -2.58 -14.93 -3.65
N PHE A 97 -2.84 -13.88 -2.87
CA PHE A 97 -3.42 -13.99 -1.53
C PHE A 97 -4.77 -14.70 -1.54
N HIS A 98 -5.67 -14.33 -2.47
CA HIS A 98 -7.02 -14.91 -2.51
C HIS A 98 -7.09 -16.22 -3.31
N SER A 99 -6.31 -16.37 -4.40
CA SER A 99 -6.32 -17.59 -5.22
C SER A 99 -5.43 -18.70 -4.67
N ARG A 100 -4.56 -18.39 -3.70
CA ARG A 100 -3.53 -19.27 -3.14
C ARG A 100 -2.54 -19.82 -4.20
N LYS A 101 -2.41 -19.10 -5.33
CA LYS A 101 -1.43 -19.42 -6.39
C LYS A 101 -0.17 -18.57 -6.22
N PRO A 102 0.99 -19.03 -6.73
CA PRO A 102 2.21 -18.23 -6.72
C PRO A 102 2.02 -16.86 -7.37
N SER A 103 2.60 -15.82 -6.75
CA SER A 103 2.54 -14.44 -7.24
C SER A 103 3.47 -14.24 -8.43
N GLU A 104 3.06 -13.44 -9.40
CA GLU A 104 3.95 -12.90 -10.45
C GLU A 104 4.66 -11.61 -9.99
N TYR A 105 4.28 -11.06 -8.85
CA TYR A 105 4.76 -9.78 -8.35
C TYR A 105 5.77 -9.93 -7.21
N PHE A 106 6.62 -8.92 -7.11
CA PHE A 106 7.43 -8.64 -5.95
C PHE A 106 6.78 -7.52 -5.14
N VAL A 107 6.84 -7.62 -3.81
CA VAL A 107 6.49 -6.53 -2.88
C VAL A 107 7.77 -6.17 -2.12
N GLU A 108 8.22 -4.91 -2.21
CA GLU A 108 9.54 -4.46 -1.76
C GLU A 108 9.44 -3.13 -1.02
N ALA A 109 10.13 -3.03 0.11
CA ALA A 109 10.29 -1.80 0.87
C ALA A 109 11.20 -0.80 0.13
N ILE A 110 10.71 0.39 -0.19
CA ILE A 110 11.48 1.48 -0.82
C ILE A 110 12.41 2.14 0.21
N GLU A 111 11.98 2.19 1.45
CA GLU A 111 12.69 2.71 2.63
C GLU A 111 12.41 1.81 3.83
N PRO A 112 13.10 1.97 4.99
CA PRO A 112 12.80 1.20 6.20
C PRO A 112 11.31 1.33 6.55
N SER A 113 10.62 0.20 6.65
CA SER A 113 9.16 0.15 6.73
C SER A 113 8.69 -0.77 7.86
N VAL A 114 7.54 -0.42 8.44
CA VAL A 114 6.84 -1.21 9.45
C VAL A 114 5.44 -1.49 8.97
N VAL A 115 5.01 -2.73 9.04
CA VAL A 115 3.67 -3.15 8.62
C VAL A 115 2.96 -3.95 9.71
N ALA A 116 1.65 -3.75 9.81
CA ALA A 116 0.76 -4.66 10.51
C ALA A 116 0.30 -5.72 9.52
N SER A 117 0.61 -6.98 9.80
CA SER A 117 0.35 -8.11 8.91
C SER A 117 -0.58 -9.11 9.58
N VAL A 118 -1.56 -9.61 8.82
CA VAL A 118 -2.41 -10.74 9.22
C VAL A 118 -2.21 -11.86 8.21
N THR A 119 -2.04 -13.10 8.66
CA THR A 119 -1.91 -14.23 7.74
C THR A 119 -3.25 -14.55 7.08
N TYR A 120 -3.23 -15.23 5.93
CA TYR A 120 -4.43 -15.72 5.27
C TYR A 120 -5.28 -16.59 6.21
N ASP A 121 -4.65 -17.58 6.86
CA ASP A 121 -5.35 -18.51 7.73
C ASP A 121 -5.94 -17.84 8.97
N ASP A 122 -5.22 -16.89 9.59
CA ASP A 122 -5.71 -16.13 10.72
C ASP A 122 -6.90 -15.25 10.30
N LEU A 123 -6.86 -14.64 9.10
CA LEU A 123 -7.94 -13.80 8.59
C LEU A 123 -9.20 -14.61 8.32
N GLU A 124 -9.09 -15.77 7.68
CA GLU A 124 -10.19 -16.71 7.46
C GLU A 124 -10.79 -17.20 8.79
N ALA A 125 -9.94 -17.49 9.77
CA ALA A 125 -10.40 -17.89 11.11
C ALA A 125 -11.17 -16.78 11.83
N VAL A 126 -10.77 -15.51 11.65
CA VAL A 126 -11.50 -14.34 12.17
C VAL A 126 -12.87 -14.21 11.48
N PHE A 127 -12.92 -14.35 10.17
CA PHE A 127 -14.17 -14.27 9.40
C PHE A 127 -15.14 -15.39 9.76
N ALA A 128 -14.66 -16.61 9.94
CA ALA A 128 -15.47 -17.74 10.38
C ALA A 128 -16.09 -17.55 11.78
N LYS A 129 -15.43 -16.74 12.65
CA LYS A 129 -15.92 -16.48 14.01
C LYS A 129 -16.89 -15.29 14.11
N SER A 130 -16.89 -14.39 13.14
CA SER A 130 -17.68 -13.16 13.20
C SER A 130 -18.08 -12.67 11.81
N SER A 131 -19.38 -12.78 11.51
CA SER A 131 -19.99 -12.24 10.27
C SER A 131 -19.77 -10.71 10.14
N ARG A 132 -19.63 -10.02 11.25
CA ARG A 132 -19.35 -8.58 11.29
C ARG A 132 -17.92 -8.29 10.83
N MET A 133 -16.94 -9.13 11.21
CA MET A 133 -15.56 -9.04 10.72
C MET A 133 -15.47 -9.43 9.24
N GLU A 134 -16.20 -10.44 8.81
CA GLU A 134 -16.31 -10.79 7.38
C GLU A 134 -16.90 -9.64 6.57
N HIS A 135 -17.99 -9.01 7.06
CA HIS A 135 -18.55 -7.81 6.41
C HIS A 135 -17.53 -6.69 6.28
N MET A 136 -16.78 -6.39 7.35
CA MET A 136 -15.69 -5.40 7.33
C MET A 136 -14.64 -5.77 6.28
N GLY A 137 -14.16 -7.01 6.27
CA GLY A 137 -13.19 -7.49 5.27
C GLY A 137 -13.68 -7.30 3.84
N ARG A 138 -14.94 -7.63 3.57
CA ARG A 138 -15.58 -7.41 2.26
C ARG A 138 -15.61 -5.93 1.89
N MET A 139 -15.93 -5.03 2.82
CA MET A 139 -15.91 -3.57 2.58
C MET A 139 -14.51 -3.05 2.26
N VAL A 140 -13.48 -3.52 2.98
CA VAL A 140 -12.07 -3.17 2.73
C VAL A 140 -11.64 -3.63 1.32
N ILE A 141 -11.97 -4.87 0.95
CA ILE A 141 -11.64 -5.41 -0.39
C ILE A 141 -12.36 -4.61 -1.48
N THR A 142 -13.66 -4.35 -1.31
CA THR A 142 -14.45 -3.55 -2.25
C THR A 142 -13.85 -2.17 -2.44
N HIS A 143 -13.48 -1.49 -1.35
CA HIS A 143 -12.82 -0.19 -1.43
C HIS A 143 -11.50 -0.25 -2.22
N THR A 144 -10.68 -1.26 -1.96
CA THR A 144 -9.41 -1.46 -2.68
C THR A 144 -9.65 -1.70 -4.18
N MET A 145 -10.68 -2.47 -4.54
CA MET A 145 -11.07 -2.70 -5.94
C MET A 145 -11.48 -1.39 -6.63
N VAL A 146 -12.31 -0.57 -5.98
CA VAL A 146 -12.72 0.75 -6.52
C VAL A 146 -11.51 1.67 -6.73
N LEU A 147 -10.55 1.69 -5.80
CA LEU A 147 -9.33 2.49 -5.98
C LEU A 147 -8.49 2.01 -7.17
N LYS A 148 -8.37 0.69 -7.35
CA LYS A 148 -7.66 0.10 -8.51
C LYS A 148 -8.34 0.42 -9.83
N ASP A 149 -9.66 0.30 -9.89
CA ASP A 149 -10.45 0.63 -11.09
C ASP A 149 -10.26 2.11 -11.46
N ARG A 150 -10.38 3.02 -10.49
CA ARG A 150 -10.13 4.45 -10.69
C ARG A 150 -8.72 4.72 -11.23
N TRP A 151 -7.72 4.04 -10.69
CA TRP A 151 -6.34 4.18 -11.17
C TRP A 151 -6.19 3.68 -12.61
N GLN A 152 -6.73 2.52 -12.93
CA GLN A 152 -6.73 1.96 -14.28
C GLN A 152 -7.42 2.91 -15.28
N MET A 153 -8.55 3.49 -14.91
CA MET A 153 -9.24 4.49 -15.73
C MET A 153 -8.39 5.75 -15.97
N GLN A 154 -7.61 6.19 -15.00
CA GLN A 154 -6.68 7.31 -15.20
C GLN A 154 -5.58 6.97 -16.22
N LEU A 155 -5.05 5.74 -16.20
CA LEU A 155 -4.06 5.30 -17.18
C LEU A 155 -4.59 5.31 -18.61
N VAL A 156 -5.89 5.06 -18.79
CA VAL A 156 -6.55 5.03 -20.11
C VAL A 156 -7.00 6.43 -20.55
N LYS A 157 -7.64 7.20 -19.66
CA LYS A 157 -8.27 8.48 -20.00
C LYS A 157 -7.31 9.66 -20.08
N MET A 158 -6.24 9.63 -19.29
CA MET A 158 -5.32 10.77 -19.16
C MET A 158 -4.09 10.61 -20.05
N THR A 159 -3.66 11.71 -20.66
CA THR A 159 -2.35 11.80 -21.30
C THR A 159 -1.22 11.64 -20.27
N PRO A 160 0.00 11.29 -20.67
CA PRO A 160 1.16 11.23 -19.77
C PRO A 160 1.36 12.49 -18.92
N ARG A 161 1.15 13.68 -19.51
CA ARG A 161 1.29 14.96 -18.83
C ARG A 161 0.21 15.17 -17.76
N GLU A 162 -1.05 14.88 -18.10
CA GLU A 162 -2.17 14.99 -17.15
C GLU A 162 -2.01 14.02 -15.98
N ARG A 163 -1.60 12.76 -16.24
CA ARG A 163 -1.31 11.79 -15.17
C ARG A 163 -0.22 12.29 -14.24
N PHE A 164 0.87 12.82 -14.80
CA PHE A 164 1.96 13.38 -14.02
C PHE A 164 1.48 14.53 -13.13
N ILE A 165 0.80 15.53 -13.69
CA ILE A 165 0.29 16.69 -12.94
C ILE A 165 -0.68 16.24 -11.85
N ASN A 166 -1.68 15.40 -12.19
CA ASN A 166 -2.65 14.89 -11.23
C ASN A 166 -1.99 14.14 -10.07
N PHE A 167 -0.97 13.31 -10.37
CA PHE A 167 -0.26 12.54 -9.37
C PHE A 167 0.55 13.45 -8.43
N VAL A 168 1.34 14.38 -8.96
CA VAL A 168 2.23 15.22 -8.14
C VAL A 168 1.46 16.24 -7.29
N THR A 169 0.30 16.68 -7.78
CA THR A 169 -0.58 17.58 -7.02
C THR A 169 -1.21 16.87 -5.82
N ARG A 170 -1.53 15.58 -5.97
CA ARG A 170 -2.18 14.80 -4.90
C ARG A 170 -1.20 14.15 -3.93
N ASN A 171 0.05 13.92 -4.36
CA ASN A 171 1.05 13.18 -3.60
C ASN A 171 2.42 13.87 -3.67
N PRO A 172 2.54 15.14 -3.24
CA PRO A 172 3.79 15.90 -3.36
C PRO A 172 4.95 15.27 -2.57
N GLU A 173 4.64 14.58 -1.47
CA GLU A 173 5.62 13.89 -0.63
C GLU A 173 6.31 12.72 -1.35
N LEU A 174 5.61 12.03 -2.25
CA LEU A 174 6.16 10.90 -2.99
C LEU A 174 7.26 11.31 -3.98
N LEU A 175 7.23 12.57 -4.47
CA LEU A 175 8.31 13.11 -5.32
C LEU A 175 9.66 13.21 -4.60
N GLN A 176 9.65 13.32 -3.28
CA GLN A 176 10.86 13.43 -2.46
C GLN A 176 11.34 12.06 -1.96
N ARG A 177 10.40 11.17 -1.62
CA ARG A 177 10.67 9.87 -0.98
C ARG A 177 10.90 8.74 -1.99
N VAL A 178 10.29 8.79 -3.17
CA VAL A 178 10.34 7.70 -4.16
C VAL A 178 11.33 8.00 -5.28
N PRO A 179 12.22 7.05 -5.64
CA PRO A 179 13.09 7.20 -6.81
C PRO A 179 12.28 7.49 -8.08
N GLN A 180 12.73 8.49 -8.87
CA GLN A 180 12.02 8.95 -10.09
C GLN A 180 11.72 7.81 -11.07
N LYS A 181 12.63 6.85 -11.22
CA LYS A 181 12.42 5.68 -12.10
C LYS A 181 11.21 4.85 -11.69
N TYR A 182 10.92 4.74 -10.37
CA TYR A 182 9.75 4.01 -9.89
C TYR A 182 8.47 4.77 -10.13
N LEU A 183 8.48 6.09 -9.92
CA LEU A 183 7.33 6.95 -10.23
C LEU A 183 7.03 6.99 -11.72
N ALA A 184 8.05 7.11 -12.56
CA ALA A 184 7.90 7.08 -14.02
C ALA A 184 7.25 5.77 -14.48
N SER A 185 7.77 4.64 -14.00
CA SER A 185 7.20 3.31 -14.27
C SER A 185 5.74 3.21 -13.79
N TYR A 186 5.45 3.63 -12.55
CA TYR A 186 4.10 3.59 -11.97
C TYR A 186 3.10 4.44 -12.76
N LEU A 187 3.52 5.62 -13.25
CA LEU A 187 2.70 6.50 -14.07
C LEU A 187 2.63 6.07 -15.54
N ASN A 188 3.30 4.98 -15.93
CA ASN A 188 3.44 4.56 -17.31
C ASN A 188 3.99 5.70 -18.22
N ILE A 189 5.08 6.31 -17.78
CA ILE A 189 5.79 7.42 -18.46
C ILE A 189 7.26 7.04 -18.58
N LYS A 190 7.89 7.39 -19.72
CA LYS A 190 9.34 7.21 -19.88
C LYS A 190 10.11 8.07 -18.86
N PRO A 191 11.23 7.59 -18.27
CA PRO A 191 12.00 8.34 -17.28
C PRO A 191 12.43 9.74 -17.75
N GLU A 192 12.83 9.87 -19.04
CA GLU A 192 13.23 11.15 -19.64
C GLU A 192 12.05 12.13 -19.71
N THR A 193 10.86 11.63 -20.05
CA THR A 193 9.63 12.42 -20.09
C THR A 193 9.23 12.87 -18.68
N PHE A 194 9.35 11.99 -17.68
CA PHE A 194 9.10 12.31 -16.30
C PHE A 194 10.04 13.43 -15.80
N SER A 195 11.33 13.32 -16.08
CA SER A 195 12.33 14.35 -15.75
C SER A 195 11.98 15.69 -16.37
N ARG A 196 11.61 15.71 -17.66
CA ARG A 196 11.17 16.94 -18.35
C ARG A 196 9.95 17.57 -17.71
N PHE A 197 8.93 16.80 -17.34
CA PHE A 197 7.74 17.32 -16.66
C PHE A 197 8.07 17.91 -15.29
N LYS A 198 8.99 17.30 -14.56
CA LYS A 198 9.46 17.81 -13.26
C LYS A 198 10.16 19.16 -13.39
N HIS A 199 10.94 19.39 -14.46
CA HIS A 199 11.55 20.68 -14.75
C HIS A 199 10.51 21.78 -15.03
N LEU A 200 9.46 21.45 -15.77
CA LEU A 200 8.38 22.40 -16.07
C LEU A 200 7.66 22.88 -14.80
N LEU A 201 7.40 21.99 -13.84
CA LEU A 201 6.80 22.39 -12.55
C LEU A 201 7.69 23.37 -11.77
N ARG A 202 9.00 23.14 -11.74
CA ARG A 202 9.95 24.03 -11.03
C ARG A 202 9.99 25.44 -11.61
N ASN A 203 9.81 25.57 -12.92
CA ASN A 203 9.83 26.86 -13.61
C ASN A 203 8.53 27.63 -13.39
N HIS A 204 7.37 26.95 -13.29
CA HIS A 204 6.10 27.59 -12.97
C HIS A 204 6.04 28.11 -11.53
N THR A 205 6.60 27.40 -10.55
CA THR A 205 6.65 27.86 -9.14
C THR A 205 7.64 29.01 -8.92
N LYS A 206 8.65 29.19 -9.76
CA LYS A 206 9.56 30.34 -9.71
C LYS A 206 9.00 31.59 -10.41
N GLY A 207 8.08 31.43 -11.36
CA GLY A 207 7.44 32.54 -12.09
C GLY A 207 6.28 33.20 -11.36
N THR A 208 5.72 32.59 -10.31
CA THR A 208 4.61 33.12 -9.50
C THR A 208 5.07 33.86 -8.24
N ALA A 209 6.37 33.98 -8.02
CA ALA A 209 6.94 34.65 -6.83
C ALA A 209 7.44 36.08 -7.11
N ILE A 210 7.03 36.69 -8.26
CA ILE A 210 7.33 38.08 -8.57
C ILE A 210 6.01 38.74 -8.98
N HIS A 211 5.25 39.15 -7.99
CA HIS A 211 4.42 40.38 -8.03
C HIS A 211 3.95 40.69 -6.62
#